data_9ae473a80f0377b516000487112d8c4a
#
_entry.id   9ae473a80f0377b516000487112d8c4a
#
_cell.length_a   1.000
_cell.length_b   1.000
_cell.length_c   1.000
_cell.angle_alpha   90.00
_cell.angle_beta   90.00
_cell.angle_gamma   90.00
#
_symmetry.space_group_name_H-M   'P 1'
#
loop_
_entity.id
_entity.type
_entity.pdbx_description
1 polymer ?
#
loop_
_entity_poly.entity_id
_entity_poly.type
_entity_poly.pdbx_seq_one_letter_code
_entity_poly.pdbx_strand_id
1 'polypeptide(L)'
;MAEINPAEVSSILREQLAGVKSAAELEEVGTVLQVGDGIARIYGLSNVESGELIEFDNGVRGIALNLEEDNVGAVLLAPSGDLKEGSTVKRTGRIASIKAGHGMLGRVVNTLGEPIDGKGPITGDLYEMPIERKAPGVIYRQPVSEPLQTGIKAIDAMIPIGRGQRELIIGDRQTGKTTVAIDTIINQKEFYDAGDPVYCIYVAIGQKGSTVAGIVNMLEENGAMPYTVVVAATASDPAPLQFYAPFTGAAVGEFFRDTGNAALVVYDDLSKQAVAYREVSLLLRRPPGREAYPGDVFYLHSRLLERAAKVISEQGIASQMNDLPASLKDKIKGGGSLTALPIIETQAGDVSAYIPTNVISITDGQIFLESNLFLSGIRPAINVGISVSRVGGNAQIKSMKKVSGTLKLDQAQYRELEAFAKFGSDLDDATKAVLDKGERNVEILKQNLNSPMRVEDQIAIIFCGVRGLLKAVPVNKVTEFETAYLSYMHSKHPDVMSALKSGKYGDDQIEVLTKAANELTAQYA
;
A
#
# COMPACT_ATOMS: atom_id res chain seq x y z
N MET A 1 -43.22 -58.26 20.70
CA MET A 1 -42.19 -57.21 20.83
C MET A 1 -40.90 -57.93 21.23
N ALA A 2 -39.94 -57.98 20.31
CA ALA A 2 -38.63 -58.60 20.60
C ALA A 2 -37.88 -57.66 21.53
N GLU A 3 -37.51 -58.11 22.73
CA GLU A 3 -36.63 -57.38 23.63
C GLU A 3 -35.26 -57.27 23.01
N ILE A 4 -34.83 -56.06 22.72
CA ILE A 4 -33.51 -55.76 22.25
C ILE A 4 -32.52 -56.05 23.42
N ASN A 5 -31.70 -57.08 23.23
CA ASN A 5 -30.72 -57.45 24.25
C ASN A 5 -29.58 -56.42 24.29
N PRO A 6 -29.40 -55.72 25.43
CA PRO A 6 -28.37 -54.67 25.53
C PRO A 6 -26.95 -55.18 25.27
N ALA A 7 -26.71 -56.47 25.46
CA ALA A 7 -25.41 -57.10 25.22
C ALA A 7 -25.12 -57.25 23.73
N GLU A 8 -26.14 -57.52 22.90
CA GLU A 8 -26.00 -57.60 21.41
C GLU A 8 -25.74 -56.21 20.82
N VAL A 9 -26.46 -55.19 21.27
CA VAL A 9 -26.22 -53.81 20.85
C VAL A 9 -24.80 -53.36 21.22
N SER A 10 -24.34 -53.70 22.44
CA SER A 10 -22.98 -53.38 22.89
C SER A 10 -21.90 -54.14 22.08
N SER A 11 -22.19 -55.40 21.66
CA SER A 11 -21.24 -56.15 20.83
C SER A 11 -21.16 -55.59 19.38
N ILE A 12 -22.30 -55.22 18.78
CA ILE A 12 -22.35 -54.62 17.47
C ILE A 12 -21.65 -53.25 17.45
N LEU A 13 -21.87 -52.42 18.49
CA LEU A 13 -21.16 -51.15 18.63
C LEU A 13 -19.65 -51.35 18.83
N ARG A 14 -19.21 -52.37 19.60
CA ARG A 14 -17.78 -52.69 19.73
C ARG A 14 -17.18 -53.20 18.43
N GLU A 15 -17.92 -53.98 17.65
CA GLU A 15 -17.46 -54.50 16.37
C GLU A 15 -17.36 -53.41 15.32
N GLN A 16 -18.31 -52.48 15.31
CA GLN A 16 -18.25 -51.26 14.47
C GLN A 16 -17.12 -50.32 14.89
N LEU A 17 -16.89 -50.14 16.19
CA LEU A 17 -15.76 -49.35 16.71
C LEU A 17 -14.40 -50.02 16.48
N ALA A 18 -14.32 -51.37 16.51
CA ALA A 18 -13.09 -52.11 16.22
C ALA A 18 -12.74 -52.15 14.72
N GLY A 19 -13.71 -51.92 13.83
CA GLY A 19 -13.51 -51.75 12.39
C GLY A 19 -13.04 -50.36 11.97
N VAL A 20 -13.08 -49.39 12.86
CA VAL A 20 -12.49 -48.08 12.66
C VAL A 20 -11.00 -48.19 12.94
N LYS A 21 -10.21 -48.46 11.91
CA LYS A 21 -8.74 -48.38 11.97
C LYS A 21 -8.36 -47.01 12.52
N SER A 22 -7.61 -47.04 13.60
CA SER A 22 -6.96 -45.88 14.20
C SER A 22 -6.29 -44.99 13.16
N ALA A 23 -6.47 -43.66 13.31
CA ALA A 23 -5.89 -42.60 12.49
C ALA A 23 -6.56 -42.34 11.11
N ALA A 24 -7.88 -42.45 11.00
CA ALA A 24 -8.57 -41.42 10.27
C ALA A 24 -8.63 -40.21 11.21
N GLU A 25 -7.98 -39.11 10.86
CA GLU A 25 -8.35 -37.82 11.40
C GLU A 25 -9.87 -37.73 11.25
N LEU A 26 -10.59 -37.69 12.36
CA LEU A 26 -12.04 -37.47 12.35
C LEU A 26 -12.23 -36.07 11.78
N GLU A 27 -12.48 -35.99 10.48
CA GLU A 27 -12.83 -34.74 9.84
C GLU A 27 -14.06 -34.21 10.59
N GLU A 28 -13.89 -33.12 11.33
CA GLU A 28 -14.98 -32.50 12.03
C GLU A 28 -15.91 -31.86 11.00
N VAL A 29 -17.15 -32.31 10.97
CA VAL A 29 -18.16 -31.96 9.98
C VAL A 29 -19.23 -31.10 10.63
N GLY A 30 -19.57 -30.01 9.99
CA GLY A 30 -20.69 -29.14 10.37
C GLY A 30 -21.80 -29.15 9.33
N THR A 31 -22.93 -28.54 9.66
CA THR A 31 -24.08 -28.38 8.80
C THR A 31 -24.41 -26.90 8.61
N VAL A 32 -24.64 -26.47 7.38
CA VAL A 32 -25.06 -25.12 7.04
C VAL A 32 -26.48 -24.86 7.56
N LEU A 33 -26.63 -23.91 8.46
CA LEU A 33 -27.92 -23.46 8.99
C LEU A 33 -28.56 -22.39 8.11
N GLN A 34 -27.74 -21.50 7.56
CA GLN A 34 -28.17 -20.39 6.72
C GLN A 34 -27.02 -20.00 5.79
N VAL A 35 -27.34 -19.66 4.56
CA VAL A 35 -26.37 -19.15 3.57
C VAL A 35 -27.02 -18.02 2.76
N GLY A 36 -26.25 -16.99 2.46
CA GLY A 36 -26.65 -15.86 1.64
C GLY A 36 -25.64 -14.71 1.72
N ASP A 37 -25.62 -13.87 0.69
CA ASP A 37 -24.83 -12.64 0.62
C ASP A 37 -23.34 -12.82 0.96
N GLY A 38 -22.76 -13.97 0.58
CA GLY A 38 -21.33 -14.25 0.81
C GLY A 38 -20.98 -14.71 2.23
N ILE A 39 -21.97 -15.04 3.06
CA ILE A 39 -21.78 -15.62 4.39
C ILE A 39 -22.50 -16.95 4.54
N ALA A 40 -22.04 -17.80 5.46
CA ALA A 40 -22.70 -18.99 5.93
C ALA A 40 -22.70 -19.05 7.46
N ARG A 41 -23.81 -19.49 8.05
CA ARG A 41 -23.89 -19.86 9.45
C ARG A 41 -23.94 -21.37 9.55
N ILE A 42 -23.08 -21.94 10.40
CA ILE A 42 -22.80 -23.38 10.43
C ILE A 42 -23.00 -23.87 11.85
N TYR A 43 -23.71 -24.96 11.99
CA TYR A 43 -23.84 -25.70 13.24
C TYR A 43 -22.76 -26.79 13.31
N GLY A 44 -22.21 -27.01 14.47
CA GLY A 44 -21.06 -27.91 14.67
C GLY A 44 -19.73 -27.19 14.50
N LEU A 45 -18.67 -27.92 14.14
CA LEU A 45 -17.30 -27.40 14.04
C LEU A 45 -16.79 -26.81 15.38
N SER A 46 -17.01 -27.54 16.49
CA SER A 46 -16.73 -27.05 17.85
C SER A 46 -15.26 -26.71 18.10
N ASN A 47 -14.35 -27.28 17.34
CA ASN A 47 -12.90 -27.05 17.47
C ASN A 47 -12.32 -26.17 16.37
N VAL A 48 -13.16 -25.54 15.52
CA VAL A 48 -12.67 -24.62 14.47
C VAL A 48 -12.02 -23.40 15.09
N GLU A 49 -10.94 -22.95 14.48
CA GLU A 49 -10.23 -21.73 14.90
C GLU A 49 -10.66 -20.53 14.07
N SER A 50 -10.58 -19.33 14.66
CA SER A 50 -10.82 -18.09 13.90
C SER A 50 -9.75 -17.91 12.83
N GLY A 51 -10.18 -17.64 11.57
CA GLY A 51 -9.30 -17.57 10.42
C GLY A 51 -9.01 -18.93 9.76
N GLU A 52 -9.56 -20.02 10.28
CA GLU A 52 -9.42 -21.33 9.68
C GLU A 52 -10.18 -21.43 8.35
N LEU A 53 -9.55 -22.04 7.37
CA LEU A 53 -10.19 -22.38 6.10
C LEU A 53 -11.12 -23.56 6.29
N ILE A 54 -12.34 -23.44 5.81
CA ILE A 54 -13.34 -24.50 5.78
C ILE A 54 -13.77 -24.79 4.34
N GLU A 55 -14.18 -26.03 4.07
CA GLU A 55 -14.56 -26.48 2.75
C GLU A 55 -15.99 -27.06 2.75
N PHE A 56 -16.83 -26.59 1.85
CA PHE A 56 -18.20 -27.06 1.67
C PHE A 56 -18.24 -28.22 0.67
N ASP A 57 -19.31 -29.00 0.74
CA ASP A 57 -19.53 -30.19 -0.10
C ASP A 57 -19.52 -29.91 -1.61
N ASN A 58 -19.85 -28.70 -2.02
CA ASN A 58 -19.78 -28.24 -3.41
C ASN A 58 -18.41 -27.70 -3.84
N GLY A 59 -17.38 -27.79 -2.97
CA GLY A 59 -16.03 -27.28 -3.22
C GLY A 59 -15.83 -25.79 -2.98
N VAL A 60 -16.87 -25.05 -2.57
CA VAL A 60 -16.72 -23.66 -2.12
C VAL A 60 -15.89 -23.63 -0.85
N ARG A 61 -14.99 -22.67 -0.75
CA ARG A 61 -14.18 -22.43 0.46
C ARG A 61 -14.72 -21.24 1.22
N GLY A 62 -14.56 -21.29 2.55
CA GLY A 62 -14.88 -20.20 3.43
C GLY A 62 -13.82 -20.02 4.52
N ILE A 63 -13.90 -18.91 5.22
CA ILE A 63 -13.06 -18.63 6.40
C ILE A 63 -13.98 -18.47 7.60
N ALA A 64 -13.71 -19.22 8.67
CA ALA A 64 -14.39 -19.08 9.95
C ALA A 64 -14.01 -17.75 10.59
N LEU A 65 -14.99 -16.87 10.82
CA LEU A 65 -14.75 -15.50 11.27
C LEU A 65 -15.40 -15.20 12.63
N ASN A 66 -16.57 -15.75 12.88
CA ASN A 66 -17.35 -15.55 14.12
C ASN A 66 -17.57 -16.89 14.79
N LEU A 67 -17.03 -17.04 16.00
CA LEU A 67 -17.17 -18.26 16.78
C LEU A 67 -18.15 -17.99 17.92
N GLU A 68 -19.37 -18.55 17.82
CA GLU A 68 -20.41 -18.46 18.83
C GLU A 68 -20.59 -19.84 19.51
N GLU A 69 -21.25 -19.86 20.64
CA GLU A 69 -21.44 -21.09 21.41
C GLU A 69 -22.16 -22.18 20.59
N ASP A 70 -23.18 -21.80 19.82
CA ASP A 70 -24.04 -22.70 19.07
C ASP A 70 -23.76 -22.74 17.56
N ASN A 71 -22.98 -21.81 17.03
CA ASN A 71 -22.75 -21.73 15.61
C ASN A 71 -21.44 -21.01 15.24
N VAL A 72 -20.99 -21.26 14.03
CA VAL A 72 -19.84 -20.61 13.40
C VAL A 72 -20.32 -19.74 12.25
N GLY A 73 -20.00 -18.46 12.29
CA GLY A 73 -20.18 -17.54 11.16
C GLY A 73 -18.96 -17.57 10.25
N ALA A 74 -19.15 -17.95 9.00
CA ALA A 74 -18.10 -18.02 8.01
C ALA A 74 -18.38 -17.08 6.85
N VAL A 75 -17.31 -16.54 6.25
CA VAL A 75 -17.35 -15.79 4.99
C VAL A 75 -16.99 -16.70 3.84
N LEU A 76 -17.72 -16.60 2.74
CA LEU A 76 -17.47 -17.41 1.55
C LEU A 76 -16.46 -16.71 0.65
N LEU A 77 -15.51 -17.46 0.13
CA LEU A 77 -14.44 -16.98 -0.76
C LEU A 77 -14.81 -17.12 -2.26
N ALA A 78 -16.03 -17.52 -2.53
CA ALA A 78 -16.60 -17.61 -3.86
C ALA A 78 -18.12 -17.36 -3.76
N PRO A 79 -18.82 -17.09 -4.88
CA PRO A 79 -20.26 -17.08 -4.91
C PRO A 79 -20.82 -18.38 -4.31
N SER A 80 -21.90 -18.29 -3.57
CA SER A 80 -22.50 -19.45 -2.87
C SER A 80 -22.90 -20.60 -3.82
N GLY A 81 -23.16 -20.30 -5.10
CA GLY A 81 -23.54 -21.30 -6.10
C GLY A 81 -24.74 -22.11 -5.66
N ASP A 82 -24.57 -23.46 -5.63
CA ASP A 82 -25.58 -24.40 -5.19
C ASP A 82 -25.58 -24.71 -3.69
N LEU A 83 -24.82 -23.94 -2.90
CA LEU A 83 -24.75 -24.10 -1.44
C LEU A 83 -26.11 -23.78 -0.81
N LYS A 84 -26.62 -24.70 0.00
CA LYS A 84 -27.97 -24.63 0.58
C LYS A 84 -27.94 -24.89 2.07
N GLU A 85 -29.00 -24.54 2.76
CA GLU A 85 -29.27 -25.01 4.11
C GLU A 85 -29.26 -26.54 4.15
N GLY A 86 -28.58 -27.12 5.13
CA GLY A 86 -28.35 -28.56 5.26
C GLY A 86 -27.10 -29.08 4.52
N SER A 87 -26.42 -28.25 3.70
CA SER A 87 -25.15 -28.63 3.08
C SER A 87 -24.11 -28.93 4.15
N THR A 88 -23.19 -29.85 3.82
CA THR A 88 -22.13 -30.28 4.71
C THR A 88 -20.91 -29.39 4.56
N VAL A 89 -20.24 -29.09 5.66
CA VAL A 89 -18.99 -28.34 5.68
C VAL A 89 -17.95 -29.06 6.54
N LYS A 90 -16.71 -29.06 6.08
CA LYS A 90 -15.57 -29.70 6.77
C LYS A 90 -14.56 -28.65 7.19
N ARG A 91 -14.01 -28.82 8.37
CA ARG A 91 -12.83 -28.03 8.75
C ARG A 91 -11.59 -28.59 8.07
N THR A 92 -10.65 -27.72 7.74
CA THR A 92 -9.39 -28.12 7.07
C THR A 92 -8.21 -28.22 8.04
N GLY A 93 -8.33 -27.68 9.25
CA GLY A 93 -7.23 -27.56 10.19
C GLY A 93 -6.12 -26.61 9.72
N ARG A 94 -6.37 -25.78 8.71
CA ARG A 94 -5.40 -24.85 8.13
C ARG A 94 -5.92 -23.43 8.18
N ILE A 95 -5.07 -22.51 8.59
CA ILE A 95 -5.34 -21.09 8.48
C ILE A 95 -5.33 -20.68 6.99
N ALA A 96 -6.24 -19.77 6.63
CA ALA A 96 -6.36 -19.29 5.25
C ALA A 96 -5.02 -18.73 4.75
N SER A 97 -4.52 -19.29 3.66
CA SER A 97 -3.21 -19.01 3.09
C SER A 97 -3.28 -18.87 1.57
N ILE A 98 -2.33 -18.15 1.01
CA ILE A 98 -2.10 -18.05 -0.42
C ILE A 98 -0.70 -18.57 -0.78
N LYS A 99 -0.48 -18.86 -2.05
CA LYS A 99 0.86 -19.14 -2.57
C LYS A 99 1.48 -17.83 -3.08
N ALA A 100 2.55 -17.37 -2.45
CA ALA A 100 3.28 -16.17 -2.85
C ALA A 100 4.76 -16.46 -3.15
N GLY A 101 5.33 -15.71 -4.07
CA GLY A 101 6.71 -15.90 -4.51
C GLY A 101 7.05 -15.06 -5.74
N HIS A 102 8.28 -15.20 -6.23
CA HIS A 102 8.73 -14.50 -7.44
C HIS A 102 7.92 -14.86 -8.68
N GLY A 103 7.33 -16.07 -8.72
CA GLY A 103 6.45 -16.48 -9.83
C GLY A 103 5.20 -15.61 -10.00
N MET A 104 4.82 -14.81 -9.00
CA MET A 104 3.68 -13.88 -9.08
C MET A 104 4.01 -12.57 -9.79
N LEU A 105 5.29 -12.25 -9.99
CA LEU A 105 5.68 -10.99 -10.66
C LEU A 105 5.15 -10.95 -12.09
N GLY A 106 4.63 -9.82 -12.50
CA GLY A 106 3.99 -9.62 -13.81
C GLY A 106 2.58 -10.18 -13.93
N ARG A 107 1.98 -10.67 -12.83
CA ARG A 107 0.68 -11.33 -12.84
C ARG A 107 -0.40 -10.47 -12.17
N VAL A 108 -1.64 -10.69 -12.63
CA VAL A 108 -2.85 -10.16 -11.99
C VAL A 108 -3.58 -11.33 -11.35
N VAL A 109 -3.82 -11.23 -10.05
CA VAL A 109 -4.43 -12.28 -9.24
C VAL A 109 -5.66 -11.79 -8.49
N ASN A 110 -6.54 -12.72 -8.12
CA ASN A 110 -7.67 -12.44 -7.23
C ASN A 110 -7.23 -12.47 -5.74
N THR A 111 -8.18 -12.28 -4.83
CA THR A 111 -7.95 -12.34 -3.37
C THR A 111 -7.38 -13.67 -2.88
N LEU A 112 -7.59 -14.76 -3.61
CA LEU A 112 -7.05 -16.09 -3.27
C LEU A 112 -5.66 -16.35 -3.85
N GLY A 113 -5.06 -15.38 -4.54
CA GLY A 113 -3.78 -15.54 -5.23
C GLY A 113 -3.88 -16.32 -6.54
N GLU A 114 -5.09 -16.54 -7.06
CA GLU A 114 -5.31 -17.23 -8.33
C GLU A 114 -5.22 -16.25 -9.49
N PRO A 115 -4.58 -16.63 -10.61
CA PRO A 115 -4.39 -15.74 -11.76
C PRO A 115 -5.71 -15.46 -12.48
N ILE A 116 -5.96 -14.18 -12.79
CA ILE A 116 -7.14 -13.71 -13.54
C ILE A 116 -6.77 -12.96 -14.81
N ASP A 117 -5.50 -13.00 -15.21
CA ASP A 117 -4.92 -12.28 -16.35
C ASP A 117 -4.95 -13.07 -17.66
N GLY A 118 -5.49 -14.27 -17.66
CA GLY A 118 -5.54 -15.15 -18.84
C GLY A 118 -4.18 -15.73 -19.27
N LYS A 119 -3.12 -15.49 -18.50
CA LYS A 119 -1.76 -15.98 -18.81
C LYS A 119 -1.48 -17.42 -18.31
N GLY A 120 -2.53 -18.15 -17.91
CA GLY A 120 -2.42 -19.52 -17.39
C GLY A 120 -1.93 -19.59 -15.93
N PRO A 121 -1.68 -20.81 -15.41
CA PRO A 121 -1.23 -21.01 -14.03
C PRO A 121 0.07 -20.26 -13.72
N ILE A 122 0.22 -19.84 -12.46
CA ILE A 122 1.46 -19.25 -11.97
C ILE A 122 2.51 -20.36 -11.82
N THR A 123 3.65 -20.15 -12.43
CA THR A 123 4.79 -21.08 -12.38
C THR A 123 5.97 -20.46 -11.64
N GLY A 124 6.90 -21.29 -11.15
CA GLY A 124 8.08 -20.85 -10.43
C GLY A 124 7.98 -21.11 -8.92
N ASP A 125 8.90 -20.50 -8.17
CA ASP A 125 8.97 -20.66 -6.72
C ASP A 125 7.80 -19.96 -6.04
N LEU A 126 6.95 -20.74 -5.41
CA LEU A 126 5.79 -20.29 -4.64
C LEU A 126 5.80 -20.93 -3.26
N TYR A 127 5.52 -20.14 -2.24
CA TYR A 127 5.53 -20.52 -0.83
C TYR A 127 4.17 -20.22 -0.20
N GLU A 128 3.75 -21.08 0.71
CA GLU A 128 2.48 -20.88 1.42
C GLU A 128 2.63 -19.74 2.44
N MET A 129 1.84 -18.68 2.28
CA MET A 129 1.84 -17.49 3.11
C MET A 129 0.45 -17.31 3.74
N PRO A 130 0.35 -17.22 5.07
CA PRO A 130 -0.93 -16.91 5.74
C PRO A 130 -1.45 -15.56 5.29
N ILE A 131 -2.74 -15.48 4.99
CA ILE A 131 -3.40 -14.22 4.63
C ILE A 131 -3.39 -13.28 5.84
N GLU A 132 -3.76 -13.78 7.02
CA GLU A 132 -3.65 -13.06 8.28
C GLU A 132 -2.44 -13.56 9.09
N ARG A 133 -1.61 -12.62 9.51
CA ARG A 133 -0.41 -12.89 10.29
C ARG A 133 -0.14 -11.72 11.22
N LYS A 134 0.38 -11.98 12.42
CA LYS A 134 0.81 -10.93 13.32
C LYS A 134 1.99 -10.16 12.75
N ALA A 135 1.96 -8.84 12.93
CA ALA A 135 3.07 -7.97 12.56
C ALA A 135 4.37 -8.37 13.30
N PRO A 136 5.54 -8.09 12.71
CA PRO A 136 6.82 -8.29 13.40
C PRO A 136 6.86 -7.56 14.74
N GLY A 137 7.28 -8.27 15.80
CA GLY A 137 7.47 -7.66 17.12
C GLY A 137 8.58 -6.60 17.12
N VAL A 138 8.65 -5.80 18.18
CA VAL A 138 9.57 -4.64 18.30
C VAL A 138 11.03 -5.03 18.09
N ILE A 139 11.47 -6.16 18.64
CA ILE A 139 12.87 -6.63 18.55
C ILE A 139 13.31 -7.01 17.14
N TYR A 140 12.35 -7.28 16.25
CA TYR A 140 12.61 -7.68 14.86
C TYR A 140 12.62 -6.49 13.89
N ARG A 141 12.40 -5.28 14.39
CA ARG A 141 12.36 -4.05 13.58
C ARG A 141 13.63 -3.23 13.78
N GLN A 142 13.98 -2.49 12.74
CA GLN A 142 14.98 -1.43 12.82
C GLN A 142 14.39 -0.11 12.33
N PRO A 143 14.98 1.04 12.73
CA PRO A 143 14.52 2.35 12.27
C PRO A 143 14.55 2.49 10.76
N VAL A 144 13.57 3.21 10.22
CA VAL A 144 13.49 3.56 8.80
C VAL A 144 14.51 4.66 8.51
N SER A 145 15.47 4.38 7.62
CA SER A 145 16.55 5.29 7.25
C SER A 145 16.91 5.26 5.76
N GLU A 146 16.31 4.36 4.99
CA GLU A 146 16.55 4.23 3.55
C GLU A 146 15.39 4.90 2.80
N PRO A 147 15.66 5.79 1.81
CA PRO A 147 14.61 6.44 1.05
C PRO A 147 13.89 5.46 0.13
N LEU A 148 12.56 5.60 0.05
CA LEU A 148 11.75 5.12 -1.06
C LEU A 148 11.54 6.31 -2.00
N GLN A 149 12.26 6.34 -3.12
CA GLN A 149 12.11 7.41 -4.09
C GLN A 149 10.78 7.26 -4.83
N THR A 150 9.91 8.26 -4.72
CA THR A 150 8.62 8.26 -5.42
C THR A 150 8.74 8.79 -6.85
N GLY A 151 9.80 9.53 -7.14
CA GLY A 151 9.98 10.25 -8.39
C GLY A 151 9.11 11.50 -8.50
N ILE A 152 8.40 11.87 -7.43
CA ILE A 152 7.53 13.05 -7.37
C ILE A 152 8.23 14.13 -6.54
N LYS A 153 8.61 15.24 -7.20
CA LYS A 153 9.39 16.33 -6.61
C LYS A 153 8.83 16.81 -5.27
N ALA A 154 7.53 17.03 -5.21
CA ALA A 154 6.86 17.54 -4.01
C ALA A 154 6.93 16.56 -2.83
N ILE A 155 6.86 15.26 -3.09
CA ILE A 155 6.91 14.22 -2.06
C ILE A 155 8.35 14.02 -1.59
N ASP A 156 9.25 13.70 -2.51
CA ASP A 156 10.63 13.36 -2.19
C ASP A 156 11.37 14.52 -1.49
N ALA A 157 11.00 15.77 -1.80
CA ALA A 157 11.59 16.95 -1.19
C ALA A 157 10.99 17.36 0.16
N MET A 158 9.65 17.27 0.34
CA MET A 158 8.96 17.86 1.48
C MET A 158 8.28 16.84 2.41
N ILE A 159 7.93 15.67 1.89
CA ILE A 159 7.19 14.61 2.60
C ILE A 159 7.84 13.26 2.27
N PRO A 160 9.14 13.07 2.53
CA PRO A 160 9.88 11.91 2.08
C PRO A 160 9.37 10.63 2.74
N ILE A 161 9.35 9.55 1.96
CA ILE A 161 8.93 8.22 2.37
C ILE A 161 10.16 7.33 2.49
N GLY A 162 10.23 6.55 3.55
CA GLY A 162 11.30 5.57 3.77
C GLY A 162 10.85 4.13 3.54
N ARG A 163 11.79 3.26 3.19
CA ARG A 163 11.56 1.82 3.03
C ARG A 163 11.18 1.20 4.38
N GLY A 164 9.94 0.71 4.48
CA GLY A 164 9.35 0.18 5.72
C GLY A 164 8.38 1.14 6.44
N GLN A 165 8.16 2.34 5.90
CA GLN A 165 7.22 3.33 6.40
C GLN A 165 5.79 3.05 5.92
N ARG A 166 4.81 3.56 6.67
CA ARG A 166 3.39 3.62 6.28
C ARG A 166 3.02 5.06 6.03
N GLU A 167 2.85 5.45 4.78
CA GLU A 167 2.48 6.82 4.42
C GLU A 167 1.10 6.83 3.77
N LEU A 168 0.15 7.53 4.38
CA LEU A 168 -1.22 7.62 3.91
C LEU A 168 -1.33 8.60 2.74
N ILE A 169 -2.01 8.20 1.68
CA ILE A 169 -2.45 9.10 0.61
C ILE A 169 -3.95 9.37 0.80
N ILE A 170 -4.32 10.61 1.08
CA ILE A 170 -5.68 10.97 1.46
C ILE A 170 -6.18 12.18 0.67
N GLY A 171 -7.44 12.19 0.30
CA GLY A 171 -8.09 13.29 -0.41
C GLY A 171 -9.41 12.88 -1.05
N ASP A 172 -10.10 13.84 -1.62
CA ASP A 172 -11.39 13.63 -2.26
C ASP A 172 -11.26 12.80 -3.54
N ARG A 173 -12.41 12.40 -4.06
CA ARG A 173 -12.47 11.65 -5.32
C ARG A 173 -11.84 12.46 -6.47
N GLN A 174 -11.08 11.79 -7.35
CA GLN A 174 -10.44 12.38 -8.53
C GLN A 174 -9.38 13.47 -8.24
N THR A 175 -8.77 13.48 -7.08
CA THR A 175 -7.66 14.40 -6.73
C THR A 175 -6.27 13.89 -7.13
N GLY A 176 -6.17 12.70 -7.74
CA GLY A 176 -4.91 12.10 -8.19
C GLY A 176 -4.26 11.13 -7.20
N LYS A 177 -4.99 10.61 -6.20
CA LYS A 177 -4.45 9.65 -5.21
C LYS A 177 -3.82 8.41 -5.87
N THR A 178 -4.59 7.74 -6.73
CA THR A 178 -4.12 6.57 -7.49
C THR A 178 -2.92 6.92 -8.38
N THR A 179 -2.91 8.10 -9.00
CA THR A 179 -1.80 8.56 -9.84
C THR A 179 -0.50 8.67 -9.05
N VAL A 180 -0.52 9.26 -7.87
CA VAL A 180 0.66 9.34 -6.98
C VAL A 180 1.22 7.96 -6.66
N ALA A 181 0.34 6.99 -6.38
CA ALA A 181 0.74 5.61 -6.10
C ALA A 181 1.34 4.92 -7.35
N ILE A 182 0.71 5.09 -8.51
CA ILE A 182 1.18 4.49 -9.78
C ILE A 182 2.52 5.11 -10.20
N ASP A 183 2.68 6.43 -10.13
CA ASP A 183 3.95 7.09 -10.43
C ASP A 183 5.07 6.60 -9.50
N THR A 184 4.77 6.36 -8.23
CA THR A 184 5.71 5.76 -7.28
C THR A 184 6.13 4.35 -7.72
N ILE A 185 5.19 3.51 -8.20
CA ILE A 185 5.51 2.17 -8.73
C ILE A 185 6.36 2.28 -10.00
N ILE A 186 6.00 3.15 -10.94
CA ILE A 186 6.76 3.35 -12.19
C ILE A 186 8.19 3.78 -11.89
N ASN A 187 8.39 4.63 -10.89
CA ASN A 187 9.73 5.11 -10.51
C ASN A 187 10.66 3.99 -10.00
N GLN A 188 10.13 2.86 -9.54
CA GLN A 188 10.95 1.74 -9.06
C GLN A 188 11.67 0.98 -10.20
N LYS A 189 11.34 1.29 -11.46
CA LYS A 189 12.02 0.70 -12.63
C LYS A 189 13.53 0.95 -12.62
N GLU A 190 13.97 2.16 -12.25
CA GLU A 190 15.39 2.48 -12.17
C GLU A 190 16.13 1.56 -11.20
N PHE A 191 15.54 1.28 -10.03
CA PHE A 191 16.11 0.40 -9.02
C PHE A 191 16.08 -1.07 -9.46
N TYR A 192 15.01 -1.49 -10.13
CA TYR A 192 14.90 -2.83 -10.69
C TYR A 192 15.99 -3.09 -11.75
N ASP A 193 16.16 -2.15 -12.68
CA ASP A 193 17.17 -2.24 -13.74
C ASP A 193 18.61 -2.18 -13.18
N ALA A 194 18.81 -1.50 -12.03
CA ALA A 194 20.09 -1.43 -11.33
C ALA A 194 20.41 -2.67 -10.46
N GLY A 195 19.49 -3.62 -10.32
CA GLY A 195 19.68 -4.82 -9.51
C GLY A 195 19.43 -4.66 -8.01
N ASP A 196 18.82 -3.55 -7.58
CA ASP A 196 18.31 -3.30 -6.20
C ASP A 196 16.78 -3.10 -6.22
N PRO A 197 16.00 -4.13 -6.59
CA PRO A 197 14.58 -3.98 -6.84
C PRO A 197 13.79 -3.64 -5.58
N VAL A 198 12.77 -2.79 -5.78
CA VAL A 198 11.62 -2.69 -4.87
C VAL A 198 10.47 -3.39 -5.55
N TYR A 199 10.07 -4.54 -5.03
CA TYR A 199 8.94 -5.30 -5.58
C TYR A 199 7.63 -4.63 -5.18
N CYS A 200 6.78 -4.36 -6.15
CA CYS A 200 5.56 -3.60 -5.96
C CYS A 200 4.33 -4.50 -5.94
N ILE A 201 3.40 -4.22 -5.05
CA ILE A 201 2.11 -4.89 -4.97
C ILE A 201 1.03 -3.81 -5.04
N TYR A 202 0.21 -3.84 -6.08
CA TYR A 202 -0.93 -2.96 -6.21
C TYR A 202 -2.21 -3.72 -5.89
N VAL A 203 -2.92 -3.30 -4.85
CA VAL A 203 -4.16 -3.93 -4.41
C VAL A 203 -5.34 -3.05 -4.80
N ALA A 204 -6.12 -3.47 -5.79
CA ALA A 204 -7.36 -2.82 -6.22
C ALA A 204 -8.53 -3.36 -5.40
N ILE A 205 -9.20 -2.49 -4.65
CA ILE A 205 -10.28 -2.86 -3.73
C ILE A 205 -11.58 -2.21 -4.17
N GLY A 206 -12.57 -3.00 -4.55
CA GLY A 206 -13.89 -2.50 -4.94
C GLY A 206 -13.87 -1.53 -6.12
N GLN A 207 -12.87 -1.61 -6.99
CA GLN A 207 -12.77 -0.80 -8.20
C GLN A 207 -13.50 -1.45 -9.37
N LYS A 208 -13.88 -0.65 -10.37
CA LYS A 208 -14.44 -1.19 -11.62
C LYS A 208 -13.38 -1.99 -12.37
N GLY A 209 -13.74 -3.13 -12.94
CA GLY A 209 -12.82 -3.96 -13.73
C GLY A 209 -12.12 -3.19 -14.85
N SER A 210 -12.82 -2.26 -15.52
CA SER A 210 -12.22 -1.38 -16.54
C SER A 210 -11.13 -0.45 -15.97
N THR A 211 -11.28 0.02 -14.74
CA THR A 211 -10.25 0.84 -14.05
C THR A 211 -9.02 0.00 -13.76
N VAL A 212 -9.21 -1.20 -13.25
CA VAL A 212 -8.10 -2.14 -12.96
C VAL A 212 -7.35 -2.48 -14.26
N ALA A 213 -8.08 -2.80 -15.33
CA ALA A 213 -7.48 -3.07 -16.65
C ALA A 213 -6.66 -1.86 -17.16
N GLY A 214 -7.19 -0.64 -17.01
CA GLY A 214 -6.46 0.59 -17.36
C GLY A 214 -5.17 0.78 -16.58
N ILE A 215 -5.16 0.44 -15.29
CA ILE A 215 -3.96 0.51 -14.45
C ILE A 215 -2.94 -0.55 -14.89
N VAL A 216 -3.37 -1.78 -15.13
CA VAL A 216 -2.48 -2.86 -15.62
C VAL A 216 -1.83 -2.45 -16.94
N ASN A 217 -2.61 -1.95 -17.90
CA ASN A 217 -2.07 -1.46 -19.17
C ASN A 217 -1.05 -0.32 -18.97
N MET A 218 -1.35 0.63 -18.09
CA MET A 218 -0.42 1.72 -17.76
C MET A 218 0.89 1.21 -17.17
N LEU A 219 0.84 0.23 -16.28
CA LEU A 219 2.03 -0.39 -15.71
C LEU A 219 2.82 -1.18 -16.76
N GLU A 220 2.14 -1.86 -17.69
CA GLU A 220 2.77 -2.57 -18.82
C GLU A 220 3.46 -1.59 -19.77
N GLU A 221 2.79 -0.52 -20.22
CA GLU A 221 3.32 0.50 -21.11
C GLU A 221 4.56 1.20 -20.54
N ASN A 222 4.61 1.39 -19.22
CA ASN A 222 5.76 1.98 -18.54
C ASN A 222 6.83 0.95 -18.11
N GLY A 223 6.66 -0.32 -18.45
CA GLY A 223 7.62 -1.38 -18.13
C GLY A 223 7.73 -1.70 -16.63
N ALA A 224 6.65 -1.46 -15.87
CA ALA A 224 6.60 -1.68 -14.42
C ALA A 224 6.08 -3.07 -14.02
N MET A 225 5.41 -3.79 -14.91
CA MET A 225 4.87 -5.12 -14.60
C MET A 225 5.92 -6.17 -14.20
N PRO A 226 7.14 -6.21 -14.76
CA PRO A 226 8.13 -7.22 -14.38
C PRO A 226 8.49 -7.28 -12.89
N TYR A 227 8.29 -6.22 -12.14
CA TYR A 227 8.52 -6.14 -10.70
C TYR A 227 7.24 -5.86 -9.89
N THR A 228 6.08 -5.98 -10.52
CA THR A 228 4.79 -5.66 -9.90
C THR A 228 3.85 -6.88 -9.89
N VAL A 229 3.11 -7.03 -8.80
CA VAL A 229 1.96 -7.95 -8.67
C VAL A 229 0.71 -7.11 -8.48
N VAL A 230 -0.35 -7.42 -9.23
CA VAL A 230 -1.66 -6.78 -9.06
C VAL A 230 -2.61 -7.75 -8.38
N VAL A 231 -3.16 -7.37 -7.23
CA VAL A 231 -4.21 -8.11 -6.53
C VAL A 231 -5.52 -7.37 -6.74
N ALA A 232 -6.50 -8.01 -7.38
CA ALA A 232 -7.75 -7.35 -7.72
C ALA A 232 -8.95 -8.03 -7.05
N ALA A 233 -9.70 -7.23 -6.28
CA ALA A 233 -11.05 -7.52 -5.84
C ALA A 233 -11.96 -6.41 -6.38
N THR A 234 -12.69 -6.70 -7.45
CA THR A 234 -13.47 -5.71 -8.17
C THR A 234 -14.79 -5.37 -7.44
N ALA A 235 -15.47 -4.32 -7.88
CA ALA A 235 -16.76 -3.93 -7.32
C ALA A 235 -17.88 -4.97 -7.54
N SER A 236 -17.68 -5.93 -8.45
CA SER A 236 -18.59 -7.04 -8.70
C SER A 236 -18.32 -8.26 -7.81
N ASP A 237 -17.18 -8.28 -7.13
CA ASP A 237 -16.84 -9.38 -6.23
C ASP A 237 -17.58 -9.24 -4.89
N PRO A 238 -17.95 -10.37 -4.24
CA PRO A 238 -18.56 -10.34 -2.92
C PRO A 238 -17.73 -9.57 -1.88
N ALA A 239 -18.41 -8.95 -0.91
CA ALA A 239 -17.78 -8.17 0.14
C ALA A 239 -16.62 -8.89 0.88
N PRO A 240 -16.72 -10.20 1.20
CA PRO A 240 -15.59 -10.91 1.79
C PRO A 240 -14.30 -10.86 0.98
N LEU A 241 -14.36 -10.98 -0.34
CA LEU A 241 -13.18 -10.90 -1.20
C LEU A 241 -12.57 -9.50 -1.22
N GLN A 242 -13.39 -8.45 -1.21
CA GLN A 242 -12.93 -7.06 -1.10
C GLN A 242 -12.29 -6.79 0.27
N PHE A 243 -12.82 -7.39 1.32
CA PHE A 243 -12.30 -7.29 2.67
C PHE A 243 -10.92 -7.95 2.81
N TYR A 244 -10.73 -9.16 2.26
CA TYR A 244 -9.48 -9.91 2.40
C TYR A 244 -8.38 -9.51 1.39
N ALA A 245 -8.70 -8.88 0.27
CA ALA A 245 -7.72 -8.50 -0.76
C ALA A 245 -6.51 -7.72 -0.21
N PRO A 246 -6.65 -6.73 0.68
CA PRO A 246 -5.49 -6.06 1.29
C PRO A 246 -4.58 -6.99 2.09
N PHE A 247 -5.14 -7.96 2.80
CA PHE A 247 -4.37 -8.95 3.55
C PHE A 247 -3.60 -9.89 2.63
N THR A 248 -4.20 -10.25 1.49
CA THR A 248 -3.51 -11.00 0.42
C THR A 248 -2.33 -10.19 -0.12
N GLY A 249 -2.53 -8.91 -0.43
CA GLY A 249 -1.44 -8.03 -0.86
C GLY A 249 -0.33 -7.91 0.18
N ALA A 250 -0.69 -7.81 1.46
CA ALA A 250 0.28 -7.81 2.55
C ALA A 250 1.07 -9.12 2.62
N ALA A 251 0.41 -10.27 2.48
CA ALA A 251 1.07 -11.59 2.49
C ALA A 251 2.09 -11.73 1.34
N VAL A 252 1.76 -11.24 0.14
CA VAL A 252 2.71 -11.18 -1.00
C VAL A 252 3.88 -10.26 -0.67
N GLY A 253 3.63 -9.07 -0.12
CA GLY A 253 4.68 -8.14 0.27
C GLY A 253 5.59 -8.66 1.38
N GLU A 254 5.03 -9.40 2.33
CA GLU A 254 5.77 -10.05 3.42
C GLU A 254 6.72 -11.14 2.91
N PHE A 255 6.36 -11.86 1.86
CA PHE A 255 7.28 -12.81 1.24
C PHE A 255 8.58 -12.12 0.83
N PHE A 256 8.50 -10.99 0.12
CA PHE A 256 9.68 -10.23 -0.30
C PHE A 256 10.42 -9.63 0.90
N ARG A 257 9.72 -9.04 1.86
CA ARG A 257 10.32 -8.50 3.10
C ARG A 257 11.10 -9.57 3.87
N ASP A 258 10.48 -10.72 4.10
CA ASP A 258 11.05 -11.77 4.94
C ASP A 258 12.21 -12.50 4.24
N THR A 259 12.28 -12.45 2.92
CA THR A 259 13.41 -12.94 2.12
C THR A 259 14.52 -11.90 1.90
N GLY A 260 14.47 -10.76 2.61
CA GLY A 260 15.51 -9.74 2.62
C GLY A 260 15.44 -8.70 1.51
N ASN A 261 14.32 -8.65 0.78
CA ASN A 261 14.09 -7.69 -0.29
C ASN A 261 13.30 -6.47 0.19
N ALA A 262 13.30 -5.40 -0.61
CA ALA A 262 12.41 -4.28 -0.42
C ALA A 262 11.10 -4.52 -1.18
N ALA A 263 9.98 -4.25 -0.52
CA ALA A 263 8.65 -4.31 -1.13
C ALA A 263 7.84 -3.04 -0.84
N LEU A 264 6.98 -2.69 -1.77
CA LEU A 264 6.01 -1.60 -1.68
C LEU A 264 4.61 -2.17 -1.91
N VAL A 265 3.68 -1.95 -1.00
CA VAL A 265 2.27 -2.29 -1.19
C VAL A 265 1.41 -1.04 -1.21
N VAL A 266 0.57 -0.93 -2.22
CA VAL A 266 -0.45 0.12 -2.37
C VAL A 266 -1.81 -0.50 -2.11
N TYR A 267 -2.61 0.10 -1.23
CA TYR A 267 -3.98 -0.32 -0.97
C TYR A 267 -4.95 0.73 -1.53
N ASP A 268 -5.56 0.48 -2.65
CA ASP A 268 -6.44 1.42 -3.37
C ASP A 268 -7.88 0.90 -3.44
N ASP A 269 -8.79 1.22 -2.49
CA ASP A 269 -8.59 2.03 -1.28
C ASP A 269 -9.12 1.32 -0.02
N LEU A 270 -8.58 1.69 1.13
CA LEU A 270 -9.02 1.13 2.42
C LEU A 270 -10.39 1.64 2.88
N SER A 271 -10.91 2.74 2.31
CA SER A 271 -12.29 3.19 2.57
C SER A 271 -13.28 2.13 2.11
N LYS A 272 -13.05 1.54 0.93
CA LYS A 272 -13.89 0.45 0.40
C LYS A 272 -13.70 -0.85 1.18
N GLN A 273 -12.48 -1.15 1.62
CA GLN A 273 -12.27 -2.28 2.53
C GLN A 273 -13.11 -2.14 3.81
N ALA A 274 -13.14 -0.95 4.41
CA ALA A 274 -13.94 -0.68 5.60
C ALA A 274 -15.45 -0.87 5.33
N VAL A 275 -15.94 -0.42 4.18
CA VAL A 275 -17.34 -0.62 3.77
C VAL A 275 -17.65 -2.10 3.60
N ALA A 276 -16.79 -2.86 2.93
CA ALA A 276 -16.95 -4.31 2.77
C ALA A 276 -16.94 -5.03 4.13
N TYR A 277 -16.05 -4.63 5.03
CA TYR A 277 -15.99 -5.19 6.38
C TYR A 277 -17.25 -4.86 7.21
N ARG A 278 -17.79 -3.64 7.07
CA ARG A 278 -19.08 -3.26 7.67
C ARG A 278 -20.20 -4.15 7.18
N GLU A 279 -20.30 -4.39 5.87
CA GLU A 279 -21.30 -5.26 5.26
C GLU A 279 -21.21 -6.67 5.81
N VAL A 280 -20.03 -7.30 5.77
CA VAL A 280 -19.78 -8.63 6.34
C VAL A 280 -20.16 -8.70 7.82
N SER A 281 -19.78 -7.69 8.61
CA SER A 281 -20.05 -7.64 10.04
C SER A 281 -21.52 -7.54 10.37
N LEU A 282 -22.28 -6.74 9.60
CA LEU A 282 -23.75 -6.62 9.75
C LEU A 282 -24.46 -7.92 9.38
N LEU A 283 -24.02 -8.58 8.30
CA LEU A 283 -24.56 -9.88 7.87
C LEU A 283 -24.31 -10.96 8.94
N LEU A 284 -23.14 -10.94 9.59
CA LEU A 284 -22.79 -11.79 10.72
C LEU A 284 -23.45 -11.34 12.04
N ARG A 285 -24.33 -10.34 12.01
CA ARG A 285 -25.06 -9.79 13.18
C ARG A 285 -24.17 -9.24 14.28
N ARG A 286 -22.96 -8.80 13.97
CA ARG A 286 -22.12 -8.07 14.93
C ARG A 286 -22.77 -6.72 15.26
N PRO A 287 -22.74 -6.27 16.54
CA PRO A 287 -23.37 -5.01 16.91
C PRO A 287 -22.70 -3.84 16.21
N PRO A 288 -23.47 -2.96 15.53
CA PRO A 288 -22.91 -1.78 14.87
C PRO A 288 -22.53 -0.69 15.88
N GLY A 289 -21.41 -0.01 15.59
CA GLY A 289 -20.96 1.19 16.28
C GLY A 289 -21.20 2.47 15.48
N ARG A 290 -20.27 3.43 15.56
CA ARG A 290 -20.31 4.69 14.81
C ARG A 290 -20.40 4.44 13.31
N GLU A 291 -21.32 5.12 12.62
CA GLU A 291 -21.58 5.01 11.18
C GLU A 291 -21.85 3.54 10.73
N ALA A 292 -22.42 2.75 11.65
CA ALA A 292 -22.67 1.32 11.47
C ALA A 292 -21.41 0.44 11.27
N TYR A 293 -20.21 0.97 11.46
CA TYR A 293 -19.00 0.16 11.49
C TYR A 293 -18.94 -0.71 12.75
N PRO A 294 -18.37 -1.92 12.68
CA PRO A 294 -18.14 -2.73 13.86
C PRO A 294 -17.08 -2.09 14.78
N GLY A 295 -17.14 -2.39 16.07
CA GLY A 295 -16.25 -1.80 17.09
C GLY A 295 -14.77 -2.06 16.85
N ASP A 296 -14.43 -3.08 16.09
CA ASP A 296 -13.06 -3.50 15.75
C ASP A 296 -12.53 -2.98 14.40
N VAL A 297 -13.21 -2.00 13.77
CA VAL A 297 -12.77 -1.44 12.47
C VAL A 297 -11.40 -0.75 12.58
N PHE A 298 -11.04 -0.19 13.74
CA PHE A 298 -9.69 0.31 13.97
C PHE A 298 -8.67 -0.84 13.92
N TYR A 299 -8.97 -1.95 14.56
CA TYR A 299 -8.12 -3.14 14.55
C TYR A 299 -7.98 -3.77 13.15
N LEU A 300 -9.02 -3.69 12.32
CA LEU A 300 -8.94 -4.09 10.91
C LEU A 300 -7.75 -3.43 10.19
N HIS A 301 -7.67 -2.11 10.24
CA HIS A 301 -6.62 -1.36 9.55
C HIS A 301 -5.27 -1.41 10.29
N SER A 302 -5.27 -1.41 11.63
CA SER A 302 -4.04 -1.44 12.41
C SER A 302 -3.30 -2.77 12.25
N ARG A 303 -3.99 -3.92 12.32
CA ARG A 303 -3.35 -5.22 12.12
C ARG A 303 -2.83 -5.44 10.69
N LEU A 304 -3.45 -4.78 9.69
CA LEU A 304 -2.97 -4.77 8.31
C LEU A 304 -1.71 -3.91 8.17
N LEU A 305 -1.79 -2.65 8.58
CA LEU A 305 -0.74 -1.65 8.34
C LEU A 305 0.49 -1.86 9.22
N GLU A 306 0.35 -2.42 10.43
CA GLU A 306 1.50 -2.78 11.28
C GLU A 306 2.39 -3.87 10.68
N ARG A 307 1.91 -4.62 9.69
CA ARG A 307 2.72 -5.61 8.95
C ARG A 307 3.79 -4.94 8.06
N ALA A 308 3.59 -3.68 7.68
CA ALA A 308 4.60 -2.87 7.02
C ALA A 308 5.69 -2.45 8.02
N ALA A 309 6.92 -2.85 7.75
CA ALA A 309 8.05 -2.60 8.65
C ALA A 309 9.40 -2.75 7.91
N LYS A 310 10.44 -2.16 8.48
CA LYS A 310 11.83 -2.48 8.15
C LYS A 310 12.31 -3.54 9.14
N VAL A 311 12.67 -4.71 8.62
CA VAL A 311 13.16 -5.84 9.42
C VAL A 311 14.63 -5.61 9.78
N ILE A 312 15.01 -6.03 10.98
CA ILE A 312 16.39 -5.95 11.46
C ILE A 312 17.36 -6.66 10.50
N SER A 313 18.51 -6.05 10.27
CA SER A 313 19.51 -6.59 9.34
C SER A 313 20.26 -7.83 9.89
N GLU A 314 20.24 -8.02 11.21
CA GLU A 314 20.91 -9.13 11.86
C GLU A 314 20.15 -10.44 11.61
N GLN A 315 20.76 -11.33 10.81
CA GLN A 315 20.18 -12.61 10.37
C GLN A 315 19.72 -13.49 11.54
N GLY A 316 20.51 -13.57 12.60
CA GLY A 316 20.19 -14.41 13.77
C GLY A 316 18.92 -13.98 14.49
N ILE A 317 18.63 -12.67 14.52
CA ILE A 317 17.40 -12.13 15.13
C ILE A 317 16.25 -12.24 14.13
N ALA A 318 16.46 -11.87 12.86
CA ALA A 318 15.43 -11.93 11.83
C ALA A 318 14.83 -13.33 11.65
N SER A 319 15.66 -14.37 11.75
CA SER A 319 15.22 -15.77 11.65
C SER A 319 14.36 -16.27 12.83
N GLN A 320 14.29 -15.49 13.91
CA GLN A 320 13.45 -15.77 15.09
C GLN A 320 12.16 -14.96 15.11
N MET A 321 11.87 -14.22 14.05
CA MET A 321 10.67 -13.40 13.95
C MET A 321 9.41 -14.24 14.21
N ASN A 322 8.45 -13.63 14.89
CA ASN A 322 7.18 -14.29 15.24
C ASN A 322 6.37 -14.71 13.99
N ASP A 323 5.63 -15.77 14.13
CA ASP A 323 4.68 -16.29 13.13
C ASP A 323 5.28 -16.47 11.72
N LEU A 324 6.56 -16.84 11.62
CA LEU A 324 7.20 -17.13 10.34
C LEU A 324 6.55 -18.36 9.69
N PRO A 325 6.15 -18.27 8.42
CA PRO A 325 5.63 -19.43 7.70
C PRO A 325 6.66 -20.57 7.65
N ALA A 326 6.21 -21.77 7.93
CA ALA A 326 7.07 -22.96 7.89
C ALA A 326 7.73 -23.15 6.51
N SER A 327 7.03 -22.75 5.44
CA SER A 327 7.51 -22.77 4.06
C SER A 327 8.71 -21.86 3.78
N LEU A 328 8.96 -20.85 4.63
CA LEU A 328 10.03 -19.86 4.46
C LEU A 328 11.21 -20.03 5.42
N LYS A 329 11.17 -20.98 6.37
CA LYS A 329 12.18 -21.09 7.44
C LYS A 329 13.63 -20.98 6.97
N ASP A 330 13.96 -21.63 5.86
CA ASP A 330 15.31 -21.66 5.31
C ASP A 330 15.62 -20.52 4.33
N LYS A 331 14.65 -19.63 4.08
CA LYS A 331 14.74 -18.51 3.12
C LYS A 331 14.77 -17.15 3.79
N ILE A 332 14.52 -17.09 5.09
CA ILE A 332 14.47 -15.82 5.84
C ILE A 332 15.82 -15.12 5.77
N LYS A 333 15.76 -13.82 5.47
CA LYS A 333 16.93 -12.93 5.47
C LYS A 333 16.59 -11.63 6.19
N GLY A 334 17.56 -11.12 6.96
CA GLY A 334 17.42 -9.81 7.58
C GLY A 334 17.51 -8.64 6.59
N GLY A 335 17.12 -7.46 7.03
CA GLY A 335 17.27 -6.22 6.28
C GLY A 335 16.18 -5.92 5.24
N GLY A 336 15.22 -6.81 5.03
CA GLY A 336 14.11 -6.56 4.14
C GLY A 336 13.13 -5.50 4.66
N SER A 337 12.30 -4.97 3.78
CA SER A 337 11.32 -3.94 4.14
C SER A 337 9.99 -4.14 3.39
N LEU A 338 8.91 -3.77 4.04
CA LEU A 338 7.60 -3.61 3.42
C LEU A 338 7.09 -2.21 3.71
N THR A 339 7.01 -1.39 2.68
CA THR A 339 6.45 -0.03 2.73
C THR A 339 4.99 -0.09 2.34
N ALA A 340 4.11 0.61 3.05
CA ALA A 340 2.69 0.66 2.74
C ALA A 340 2.26 2.07 2.34
N LEU A 341 1.54 2.17 1.24
CA LEU A 341 0.83 3.37 0.79
C LEU A 341 -0.68 3.08 0.78
N PRO A 342 -1.35 3.17 1.95
CA PRO A 342 -2.80 3.11 2.00
C PRO A 342 -3.40 4.37 1.38
N ILE A 343 -4.50 4.19 0.65
CA ILE A 343 -5.29 5.28 0.08
C ILE A 343 -6.61 5.35 0.85
N ILE A 344 -7.00 6.56 1.23
CA ILE A 344 -8.30 6.88 1.85
C ILE A 344 -8.99 7.96 1.03
N GLU A 345 -10.26 7.73 0.73
CA GLU A 345 -11.12 8.71 0.08
C GLU A 345 -11.87 9.53 1.14
N THR A 346 -11.79 10.87 1.03
CA THR A 346 -12.56 11.81 1.83
C THR A 346 -13.75 12.32 1.04
N GLN A 347 -14.70 12.94 1.73
CA GLN A 347 -15.80 13.69 1.15
C GLN A 347 -15.68 15.15 1.57
N ALA A 348 -15.64 16.07 0.60
CA ALA A 348 -15.47 17.50 0.81
C ALA A 348 -14.27 17.88 1.71
N GLY A 349 -13.17 17.12 1.61
CA GLY A 349 -11.95 17.35 2.39
C GLY A 349 -12.07 17.02 3.89
N ASP A 350 -13.14 16.34 4.33
CA ASP A 350 -13.33 16.01 5.74
C ASP A 350 -12.39 14.90 6.21
N VAL A 351 -11.28 15.31 6.82
CA VAL A 351 -10.31 14.40 7.46
C VAL A 351 -10.73 14.00 8.88
N SER A 352 -11.79 14.61 9.44
CA SER A 352 -12.29 14.31 10.78
C SER A 352 -13.31 13.17 10.81
N ALA A 353 -13.70 12.66 9.65
CA ALA A 353 -14.55 11.48 9.51
C ALA A 353 -13.93 10.25 10.18
N TYR A 354 -14.74 9.23 10.46
CA TYR A 354 -14.34 8.11 11.31
C TYR A 354 -13.17 7.29 10.73
N ILE A 355 -13.27 6.84 9.50
CA ILE A 355 -12.21 6.03 8.86
C ILE A 355 -10.93 6.85 8.60
N PRO A 356 -10.98 8.07 8.03
CA PRO A 356 -9.79 8.91 7.88
C PRO A 356 -9.02 9.11 9.19
N THR A 357 -9.72 9.49 10.27
CA THR A 357 -9.10 9.71 11.59
C THR A 357 -8.37 8.47 12.10
N ASN A 358 -8.99 7.29 11.97
CA ASN A 358 -8.38 6.03 12.37
C ASN A 358 -7.09 5.76 11.60
N VAL A 359 -7.10 5.88 10.28
CA VAL A 359 -5.94 5.55 9.45
C VAL A 359 -4.81 6.58 9.61
N ILE A 360 -5.13 7.88 9.76
CA ILE A 360 -4.13 8.91 10.09
C ILE A 360 -3.39 8.57 11.39
N SER A 361 -4.10 8.04 12.40
CA SER A 361 -3.48 7.69 13.68
C SER A 361 -2.57 6.45 13.61
N ILE A 362 -2.86 5.52 12.69
CA ILE A 362 -2.09 4.28 12.49
C ILE A 362 -0.82 4.53 11.67
N THR A 363 -0.86 5.46 10.72
CA THR A 363 0.21 5.70 9.75
C THR A 363 1.33 6.60 10.30
N ASP A 364 2.47 6.57 9.64
CA ASP A 364 3.67 7.36 9.98
C ASP A 364 3.68 8.73 9.31
N GLY A 365 2.54 9.17 8.80
CA GLY A 365 2.32 10.43 8.12
C GLY A 365 1.24 10.33 7.06
N GLN A 366 0.97 11.46 6.41
CA GLN A 366 -0.03 11.56 5.34
C GLN A 366 0.36 12.55 4.27
N ILE A 367 0.01 12.23 3.03
CA ILE A 367 0.03 13.10 1.86
C ILE A 367 -1.42 13.49 1.58
N PHE A 368 -1.76 14.74 1.83
CA PHE A 368 -3.11 15.26 1.61
C PHE A 368 -3.23 15.90 0.23
N LEU A 369 -4.15 15.38 -0.58
CA LEU A 369 -4.47 15.90 -1.91
C LEU A 369 -5.76 16.73 -1.84
N GLU A 370 -5.66 18.01 -2.22
CA GLU A 370 -6.74 19.00 -2.08
C GLU A 370 -7.40 19.29 -3.42
N SER A 371 -8.74 19.23 -3.45
CA SER A 371 -9.53 19.46 -4.67
C SER A 371 -9.33 20.87 -5.25
N ASN A 372 -9.21 21.88 -4.40
CA ASN A 372 -9.01 23.26 -4.84
C ASN A 372 -7.68 23.45 -5.57
N LEU A 373 -6.60 22.82 -5.09
CA LEU A 373 -5.30 22.82 -5.76
C LEU A 373 -5.37 22.10 -7.10
N PHE A 374 -6.07 20.96 -7.14
CA PHE A 374 -6.24 20.18 -8.37
C PHE A 374 -6.98 20.98 -9.45
N LEU A 375 -8.08 21.64 -9.08
CA LEU A 375 -8.89 22.46 -9.98
C LEU A 375 -8.15 23.73 -10.43
N SER A 376 -7.26 24.29 -9.60
CA SER A 376 -6.42 25.43 -9.98
C SER A 376 -5.22 25.05 -10.86
N GLY A 377 -5.09 23.77 -11.25
CA GLY A 377 -4.03 23.30 -12.14
C GLY A 377 -2.71 22.97 -11.44
N ILE A 378 -2.66 22.94 -10.10
CA ILE A 378 -1.50 22.52 -9.34
C ILE A 378 -1.56 20.99 -9.22
N ARG A 379 -0.68 20.31 -9.94
CA ARG A 379 -0.64 18.83 -10.01
C ARG A 379 0.79 18.34 -9.89
N PRO A 380 1.09 17.44 -8.89
CA PRO A 380 0.15 16.86 -7.91
C PRO A 380 -0.42 17.92 -6.94
N ALA A 381 -1.67 17.71 -6.54
CA ALA A 381 -2.45 18.67 -5.74
C ALA A 381 -2.14 18.55 -4.23
N ILE A 382 -0.88 18.48 -3.87
CA ILE A 382 -0.43 18.22 -2.50
C ILE A 382 -0.53 19.49 -1.65
N ASN A 383 -1.32 19.42 -0.59
CA ASN A 383 -1.32 20.46 0.44
C ASN A 383 -0.15 20.23 1.40
N VAL A 384 0.89 21.04 1.26
CA VAL A 384 2.15 20.93 2.03
C VAL A 384 1.94 21.25 3.51
N GLY A 385 0.97 22.10 3.84
CA GLY A 385 0.72 22.55 5.21
C GLY A 385 0.24 21.45 6.14
N ILE A 386 -0.65 20.58 5.64
CA ILE A 386 -1.25 19.49 6.42
C ILE A 386 -0.66 18.10 6.10
N SER A 387 0.21 18.01 5.09
CA SER A 387 0.93 16.79 4.78
C SER A 387 2.16 16.66 5.67
N VAL A 388 2.40 15.46 6.21
CA VAL A 388 3.46 15.18 7.17
C VAL A 388 4.11 13.84 6.90
N SER A 389 5.44 13.76 6.97
CA SER A 389 6.18 12.51 7.12
C SER A 389 6.84 12.50 8.50
N ARG A 390 6.53 11.51 9.34
CA ARG A 390 7.14 11.38 10.68
C ARG A 390 8.57 10.87 10.63
N VAL A 391 8.97 10.21 9.56
CA VAL A 391 10.37 9.80 9.31
C VAL A 391 11.18 11.00 8.81
N GLY A 392 10.60 11.81 7.95
CA GLY A 392 11.18 13.07 7.48
C GLY A 392 12.56 12.89 6.84
N GLY A 393 13.48 13.80 7.12
CA GLY A 393 14.80 13.83 6.50
C GLY A 393 15.70 12.60 6.75
N ASN A 394 15.29 11.65 7.60
CA ASN A 394 15.99 10.37 7.72
C ASN A 394 15.71 9.45 6.53
N ALA A 395 14.62 9.70 5.81
CA ALA A 395 14.25 9.02 4.56
C ALA A 395 14.72 9.78 3.30
N GLN A 396 15.71 10.66 3.42
CA GLN A 396 16.28 11.40 2.29
C GLN A 396 17.78 11.13 2.17
N ILE A 397 18.27 11.10 0.94
CA ILE A 397 19.72 11.16 0.70
C ILE A 397 20.27 12.53 1.14
N LYS A 398 21.53 12.56 1.53
CA LYS A 398 22.14 13.77 2.15
C LYS A 398 22.06 15.02 1.27
N SER A 399 22.21 14.88 -0.05
CA SER A 399 22.10 15.98 -1.01
C SER A 399 20.67 16.54 -1.06
N MET A 400 19.64 15.71 -1.14
CA MET A 400 18.23 16.15 -1.11
C MET A 400 17.92 16.84 0.22
N LYS A 401 18.29 16.24 1.34
CA LYS A 401 18.05 16.80 2.68
C LYS A 401 18.63 18.21 2.84
N LYS A 402 19.85 18.45 2.29
CA LYS A 402 20.48 19.77 2.35
C LYS A 402 19.82 20.80 1.44
N VAL A 403 19.41 20.38 0.24
CA VAL A 403 18.80 21.29 -0.75
C VAL A 403 17.35 21.63 -0.39
N SER A 404 16.56 20.64 -0.01
CA SER A 404 15.11 20.84 0.24
C SER A 404 14.78 21.32 1.66
N GLY A 405 15.76 21.52 2.54
CA GLY A 405 15.55 21.76 3.96
C GLY A 405 14.63 22.94 4.32
N THR A 406 14.62 23.99 3.51
CA THR A 406 13.75 25.16 3.71
C THR A 406 12.49 25.15 2.84
N LEU A 407 12.43 24.30 1.81
CA LEU A 407 11.38 24.35 0.78
C LEU A 407 9.98 24.25 1.37
N LYS A 408 9.77 23.36 2.33
CA LYS A 408 8.47 23.17 2.98
C LYS A 408 8.02 24.43 3.71
N LEU A 409 8.93 25.09 4.43
CA LEU A 409 8.68 26.35 5.14
C LEU A 409 8.40 27.48 4.15
N ASP A 410 9.24 27.60 3.11
CA ASP A 410 9.07 28.60 2.05
C ASP A 410 7.69 28.48 1.37
N GLN A 411 7.25 27.25 1.09
CA GLN A 411 5.94 27.01 0.48
C GLN A 411 4.78 27.29 1.43
N ALA A 412 4.90 26.95 2.71
CA ALA A 412 3.89 27.28 3.71
C ALA A 412 3.72 28.80 3.86
N GLN A 413 4.85 29.53 3.95
CA GLN A 413 4.85 30.98 4.01
C GLN A 413 4.26 31.62 2.75
N TYR A 414 4.63 31.12 1.57
CA TYR A 414 4.04 31.57 0.31
C TYR A 414 2.51 31.45 0.30
N ARG A 415 1.98 30.29 0.71
CA ARG A 415 0.53 30.04 0.75
C ARG A 415 -0.20 30.98 1.69
N GLU A 416 0.37 31.27 2.83
CA GLU A 416 -0.17 32.24 3.79
C GLU A 416 -0.22 33.65 3.18
N LEU A 417 0.88 34.09 2.59
CA LEU A 417 0.99 35.40 1.95
C LEU A 417 0.13 35.53 0.68
N GLU A 418 0.00 34.46 -0.13
CA GLU A 418 -0.87 34.45 -1.31
C GLU A 418 -2.33 34.72 -0.94
N ALA A 419 -2.79 34.17 0.18
CA ALA A 419 -4.14 34.43 0.67
C ALA A 419 -4.34 35.91 1.04
N PHE A 420 -3.35 36.52 1.71
CA PHE A 420 -3.40 37.96 2.04
C PHE A 420 -3.25 38.86 0.81
N ALA A 421 -2.40 38.51 -0.15
CA ALA A 421 -2.16 39.28 -1.36
C ALA A 421 -3.44 39.48 -2.22
N LYS A 422 -4.35 38.52 -2.17
CA LYS A 422 -5.66 38.61 -2.87
C LYS A 422 -6.59 39.70 -2.29
N PHE A 423 -6.34 40.16 -1.06
CA PHE A 423 -7.19 41.13 -0.36
C PHE A 423 -6.52 42.50 -0.14
N GLY A 424 -5.21 42.66 -0.42
CA GLY A 424 -4.46 43.89 -0.16
C GLY A 424 -3.76 44.43 -1.41
N SER A 425 -3.75 45.79 -1.56
CA SER A 425 -3.16 46.46 -2.72
C SER A 425 -1.71 46.91 -2.56
N ASP A 426 -1.22 47.11 -1.33
CA ASP A 426 0.12 47.62 -1.06
C ASP A 426 0.98 46.56 -0.30
N LEU A 427 1.74 45.79 -1.06
CA LEU A 427 2.71 44.86 -0.52
C LEU A 427 4.11 45.53 -0.50
N ASP A 428 4.84 45.35 0.59
CA ASP A 428 6.25 45.71 0.69
C ASP A 428 7.14 44.86 -0.22
N ASP A 429 8.34 45.32 -0.54
CA ASP A 429 9.23 44.65 -1.49
C ASP A 429 9.73 43.27 -0.97
N ALA A 430 9.82 43.11 0.36
CA ALA A 430 10.19 41.82 0.95
C ALA A 430 9.09 40.78 0.75
N THR A 431 7.84 41.14 0.98
CA THR A 431 6.66 40.29 0.74
C THR A 431 6.53 39.94 -0.74
N LYS A 432 6.73 40.92 -1.65
CA LYS A 432 6.76 40.65 -3.10
C LYS A 432 7.84 39.63 -3.48
N ALA A 433 9.03 39.73 -2.91
CA ALA A 433 10.13 38.79 -3.19
C ALA A 433 9.79 37.37 -2.74
N VAL A 434 9.11 37.19 -1.60
CA VAL A 434 8.65 35.88 -1.12
C VAL A 434 7.57 35.32 -2.04
N LEU A 435 6.62 36.13 -2.49
CA LEU A 435 5.56 35.72 -3.43
C LEU A 435 6.17 35.31 -4.78
N ASP A 436 7.07 36.13 -5.33
CA ASP A 436 7.75 35.85 -6.60
C ASP A 436 8.55 34.52 -6.56
N LYS A 437 9.27 34.27 -5.49
CA LYS A 437 9.99 33.02 -5.27
C LYS A 437 9.04 31.84 -5.11
N GLY A 438 7.99 32.03 -4.30
CA GLY A 438 7.01 30.97 -4.00
C GLY A 438 6.23 30.53 -5.23
N GLU A 439 5.81 31.47 -6.09
CA GLU A 439 5.10 31.18 -7.34
C GLU A 439 5.95 30.31 -8.28
N ARG A 440 7.23 30.64 -8.45
CA ARG A 440 8.16 29.83 -9.25
C ARG A 440 8.41 28.47 -8.65
N ASN A 441 8.50 28.37 -7.32
CA ASN A 441 8.62 27.07 -6.64
C ASN A 441 7.36 26.21 -6.85
N VAL A 442 6.16 26.80 -6.90
CA VAL A 442 4.93 26.08 -7.24
C VAL A 442 5.02 25.50 -8.65
N GLU A 443 5.52 26.30 -9.63
CA GLU A 443 5.71 25.79 -11.01
C GLU A 443 6.74 24.66 -11.09
N ILE A 444 7.88 24.79 -10.38
CA ILE A 444 8.88 23.70 -10.30
C ILE A 444 8.27 22.41 -9.76
N LEU A 445 7.39 22.51 -8.75
CA LEU A 445 6.81 21.34 -8.09
C LEU A 445 5.69 20.68 -8.89
N LYS A 446 5.17 21.32 -9.93
CA LYS A 446 4.24 20.70 -10.88
C LYS A 446 4.96 19.59 -11.65
N GLN A 447 4.24 18.52 -11.92
CA GLN A 447 4.77 17.36 -12.63
C GLN A 447 3.68 16.67 -13.45
N ASN A 448 4.01 16.24 -14.64
CA ASN A 448 3.10 15.51 -15.51
C ASN A 448 2.85 14.09 -14.99
N LEU A 449 1.75 13.50 -15.43
CA LEU A 449 1.40 12.10 -15.16
C LEU A 449 2.42 11.15 -15.79
N ASN A 450 2.66 10.03 -15.15
CA ASN A 450 3.55 8.96 -15.63
C ASN A 450 4.96 9.46 -16.02
N SER A 451 5.42 10.49 -15.33
CA SER A 451 6.71 11.13 -15.62
C SER A 451 7.50 11.29 -14.31
N PRO A 452 7.81 10.19 -13.61
CA PRO A 452 8.64 10.26 -12.42
C PRO A 452 10.03 10.79 -12.78
N MET A 453 10.60 11.59 -11.90
CA MET A 453 11.87 12.26 -12.10
C MET A 453 12.96 11.61 -11.24
N ARG A 454 14.16 11.44 -11.79
CA ARG A 454 15.32 10.94 -11.06
C ARG A 454 15.71 11.89 -9.93
N VAL A 455 16.23 11.34 -8.84
CA VAL A 455 16.53 12.12 -7.64
C VAL A 455 17.57 13.23 -7.87
N GLU A 456 18.58 13.01 -8.70
CA GLU A 456 19.56 14.00 -9.09
C GLU A 456 18.94 15.18 -9.84
N ASP A 457 17.98 14.92 -10.72
CA ASP A 457 17.25 15.95 -11.48
C ASP A 457 16.36 16.78 -10.56
N GLN A 458 15.65 16.11 -9.64
CA GLN A 458 14.86 16.78 -8.62
C GLN A 458 15.72 17.73 -7.77
N ILE A 459 16.90 17.27 -7.30
CA ILE A 459 17.80 18.07 -6.49
C ILE A 459 18.27 19.29 -7.26
N ALA A 460 18.68 19.12 -8.54
CA ALA A 460 19.22 20.18 -9.36
C ALA A 460 18.18 21.30 -9.60
N ILE A 461 16.93 20.95 -9.92
CA ILE A 461 15.90 21.97 -10.16
C ILE A 461 15.35 22.60 -8.88
N ILE A 462 15.18 21.83 -7.80
CA ILE A 462 14.76 22.34 -6.49
C ILE A 462 15.81 23.31 -5.94
N PHE A 463 17.10 23.03 -6.17
CA PHE A 463 18.19 23.96 -5.82
C PHE A 463 17.98 25.34 -6.45
N CYS A 464 17.63 25.42 -7.74
CA CYS A 464 17.37 26.69 -8.43
C CYS A 464 16.23 27.47 -7.78
N GLY A 465 15.14 26.79 -7.42
CA GLY A 465 13.98 27.40 -6.74
C GLY A 465 14.30 27.88 -5.33
N VAL A 466 14.91 27.04 -4.51
CA VAL A 466 15.24 27.36 -3.11
C VAL A 466 16.24 28.52 -3.03
N ARG A 467 17.20 28.56 -3.94
CA ARG A 467 18.20 29.66 -4.02
C ARG A 467 17.67 30.94 -4.69
N GLY A 468 16.44 30.92 -5.22
CA GLY A 468 15.83 32.09 -5.87
C GLY A 468 16.50 32.47 -7.19
N LEU A 469 17.16 31.51 -7.87
CA LEU A 469 17.89 31.76 -9.12
C LEU A 469 16.95 31.99 -10.33
N LEU A 470 15.66 31.72 -10.17
CA LEU A 470 14.66 31.84 -11.24
C LEU A 470 13.99 33.22 -11.32
N LYS A 471 14.49 34.24 -10.61
CA LYS A 471 13.85 35.56 -10.56
C LYS A 471 13.64 36.21 -11.94
N ALA A 472 14.58 35.99 -12.87
CA ALA A 472 14.48 36.52 -14.25
C ALA A 472 13.58 35.69 -15.16
N VAL A 473 13.27 34.44 -14.79
CA VAL A 473 12.45 33.54 -15.60
C VAL A 473 10.96 33.85 -15.41
N PRO A 474 10.19 34.15 -16.46
CA PRO A 474 8.75 34.30 -16.37
C PRO A 474 8.10 33.01 -15.85
N VAL A 475 7.06 33.13 -15.02
CA VAL A 475 6.40 31.97 -14.39
C VAL A 475 5.95 30.91 -15.41
N ASN A 476 5.38 31.33 -16.53
CA ASN A 476 4.94 30.45 -17.61
C ASN A 476 6.08 29.80 -18.42
N LYS A 477 7.33 30.16 -18.16
CA LYS A 477 8.54 29.62 -18.79
C LYS A 477 9.36 28.73 -17.86
N VAL A 478 8.95 28.54 -16.62
CA VAL A 478 9.69 27.75 -15.63
C VAL A 478 9.87 26.29 -16.08
N THR A 479 8.84 25.68 -16.65
CA THR A 479 8.94 24.28 -17.19
C THR A 479 9.90 24.17 -18.37
N GLU A 480 9.93 25.18 -19.25
CA GLU A 480 10.88 25.26 -20.37
C GLU A 480 12.31 25.38 -19.84
N PHE A 481 12.52 26.26 -18.86
CA PHE A 481 13.80 26.40 -18.17
C PHE A 481 14.22 25.08 -17.50
N GLU A 482 13.34 24.41 -16.77
CA GLU A 482 13.63 23.10 -16.13
C GLU A 482 14.19 22.11 -17.16
N THR A 483 13.53 21.96 -18.30
CA THR A 483 13.96 21.04 -19.37
C THR A 483 15.33 21.42 -19.92
N ALA A 484 15.56 22.70 -20.20
CA ALA A 484 16.83 23.19 -20.73
C ALA A 484 17.97 23.04 -19.70
N TYR A 485 17.70 23.37 -18.44
CA TYR A 485 18.66 23.28 -17.35
C TYR A 485 19.10 21.84 -17.08
N LEU A 486 18.18 20.90 -16.97
CA LEU A 486 18.50 19.50 -16.76
C LEU A 486 19.26 18.91 -17.95
N SER A 487 18.88 19.22 -19.18
CA SER A 487 19.60 18.81 -20.39
C SER A 487 21.04 19.37 -20.40
N TYR A 488 21.22 20.63 -20.02
CA TYR A 488 22.54 21.24 -19.91
C TYR A 488 23.38 20.54 -18.84
N MET A 489 22.83 20.29 -17.65
CA MET A 489 23.54 19.63 -16.55
C MET A 489 23.98 18.22 -16.93
N HIS A 490 23.12 17.41 -17.55
CA HIS A 490 23.48 16.08 -18.01
C HIS A 490 24.54 16.06 -19.10
N SER A 491 24.53 17.07 -20.00
CA SER A 491 25.49 17.13 -21.10
C SER A 491 26.85 17.70 -20.72
N LYS A 492 26.90 18.68 -19.83
CA LYS A 492 28.11 19.41 -19.46
C LYS A 492 28.71 19.03 -18.11
N HIS A 493 27.86 18.58 -17.17
CA HIS A 493 28.25 18.31 -15.79
C HIS A 493 27.69 16.97 -15.26
N PRO A 494 27.87 15.85 -16.02
CA PRO A 494 27.36 14.54 -15.59
C PRO A 494 27.99 14.03 -14.28
N ASP A 495 29.19 14.46 -13.98
CA ASP A 495 29.92 14.22 -12.73
C ASP A 495 29.22 14.84 -11.53
N VAL A 496 28.71 16.08 -11.66
CA VAL A 496 27.94 16.76 -10.62
C VAL A 496 26.61 16.05 -10.40
N MET A 497 25.90 15.68 -11.46
CA MET A 497 24.64 14.91 -11.35
C MET A 497 24.86 13.57 -10.65
N SER A 498 25.92 12.84 -10.99
CA SER A 498 26.29 11.59 -10.31
C SER A 498 26.67 11.83 -8.83
N ALA A 499 27.36 12.93 -8.51
CA ALA A 499 27.67 13.31 -7.14
C ALA A 499 26.39 13.58 -6.33
N LEU A 500 25.43 14.32 -6.88
CA LEU A 500 24.12 14.58 -6.24
C LEU A 500 23.37 13.27 -5.95
N LYS A 501 23.33 12.36 -6.92
CA LYS A 501 22.72 11.03 -6.77
C LYS A 501 23.34 10.23 -5.64
N SER A 502 24.65 10.30 -5.49
CA SER A 502 25.39 9.61 -4.41
C SER A 502 25.29 10.29 -3.03
N GLY A 503 24.54 11.39 -2.92
CA GLY A 503 24.37 12.15 -1.68
C GLY A 503 25.47 13.19 -1.40
N LYS A 504 26.39 13.42 -2.35
CA LYS A 504 27.44 14.45 -2.21
C LYS A 504 26.88 15.82 -2.60
N TYR A 505 27.05 16.79 -1.70
CA TYR A 505 26.62 18.17 -1.91
C TYR A 505 27.55 19.10 -1.11
N GLY A 506 28.45 19.77 -1.78
CA GLY A 506 29.44 20.69 -1.24
C GLY A 506 29.58 21.93 -2.13
N ASP A 507 30.59 22.77 -1.81
CA ASP A 507 30.80 24.06 -2.48
C ASP A 507 31.03 23.91 -3.99
N ASP A 508 31.78 22.90 -4.41
CA ASP A 508 32.03 22.62 -5.84
C ASP A 508 30.72 22.36 -6.61
N GLN A 509 29.81 21.54 -6.07
CA GLN A 509 28.51 21.27 -6.70
C GLN A 509 27.64 22.53 -6.71
N ILE A 510 27.62 23.29 -5.61
CA ILE A 510 26.87 24.55 -5.49
C ILE A 510 27.33 25.56 -6.54
N GLU A 511 28.65 25.72 -6.73
CA GLU A 511 29.20 26.65 -7.70
C GLU A 511 28.78 26.30 -9.13
N VAL A 512 28.91 25.02 -9.52
CA VAL A 512 28.53 24.55 -10.85
C VAL A 512 27.04 24.71 -11.11
N LEU A 513 26.18 24.28 -10.16
CA LEU A 513 24.73 24.42 -10.25
C LEU A 513 24.31 25.89 -10.38
N THR A 514 24.92 26.78 -9.60
CA THR A 514 24.64 28.23 -9.63
C THR A 514 25.08 28.86 -10.95
N LYS A 515 26.27 28.52 -11.44
CA LYS A 515 26.80 29.05 -12.69
C LYS A 515 25.93 28.62 -13.88
N ALA A 516 25.60 27.34 -13.97
CA ALA A 516 24.74 26.80 -15.02
C ALA A 516 23.35 27.46 -15.01
N ALA A 517 22.75 27.64 -13.82
CA ALA A 517 21.47 28.31 -13.69
C ALA A 517 21.52 29.77 -14.16
N ASN A 518 22.55 30.53 -13.75
CA ASN A 518 22.72 31.93 -14.15
C ASN A 518 22.98 32.10 -15.65
N GLU A 519 23.75 31.21 -16.27
CA GLU A 519 23.97 31.22 -17.72
C GLU A 519 22.67 31.03 -18.51
N LEU A 520 21.79 30.13 -18.05
CA LEU A 520 20.53 29.86 -18.74
C LEU A 520 19.44 30.89 -18.40
N THR A 521 19.37 31.40 -17.18
CA THR A 521 18.41 32.44 -16.80
C THR A 521 18.67 33.75 -17.53
N ALA A 522 19.92 34.04 -17.92
CA ALA A 522 20.27 35.21 -18.74
C ALA A 522 19.59 35.21 -20.13
N GLN A 523 19.11 34.08 -20.62
CA GLN A 523 18.38 33.99 -21.89
C GLN A 523 16.91 34.47 -21.77
N TYR A 524 16.41 34.63 -20.54
CA TYR A 524 15.04 35.07 -20.25
C TYR A 524 14.98 36.51 -19.72
N ALA A 525 16.13 37.19 -19.52
CA ALA A 525 16.25 38.55 -18.98
C ALA A 525 15.95 39.64 -20.01
#